data_b93e754046fc99c8b5c961f1655301ba
#
_entry.id   b93e754046fc99c8b5c961f1655301ba
#
_cell.length_a   1.000
_cell.length_b   1.000
_cell.length_c   1.000
_cell.angle_alpha   90.00
_cell.angle_beta   90.00
_cell.angle_gamma   90.00
#
_symmetry.space_group_name_H-M   'P 1'
#
loop_
_entity.id
_entity.type
_entity.pdbx_description
1 polymer ?
#
loop_
_entity_poly.entity_id
_entity_poly.type
_entity_poly.pdbx_seq_one_letter_code
_entity_poly.pdbx_strand_id
1 'polypeptide(L)'
;MKQPIAIALLALAMTAAPPSAAQDDKEQPAAAPQMSAETKAMMDAWQKAATPGEQHKQIAEQFAGTWTTKQTMWMDPSTPPMTETGKSVNTPVFGGRQLRMDFTGQFMGQPFEGSGYSGYDNTRGKYTSTWTDNMSTGVMMSLGDYDAATKTYTYRGDMPDPMNKGKTIPIRETVRVVDADHHVMEMYEPKDGKEVKTMMIEYTRAK
;
A
#
# COMPACT_ATOMS: atom_id res chain seq x y z
N MET A 1 -21.70 -6.69 -24.71
CA MET A 1 -20.96 -5.42 -24.78
C MET A 1 -21.43 -4.57 -23.59
N LYS A 2 -20.62 -4.42 -22.56
CA LYS A 2 -20.96 -3.65 -21.34
C LYS A 2 -20.41 -2.23 -21.54
N GLN A 3 -21.28 -1.23 -21.49
CA GLN A 3 -20.91 0.18 -21.60
C GLN A 3 -20.30 0.66 -20.27
N PRO A 4 -19.28 1.51 -20.29
CA PRO A 4 -18.72 2.10 -19.07
C PRO A 4 -19.67 3.19 -18.53
N ILE A 5 -19.97 3.13 -17.22
CA ILE A 5 -20.70 4.17 -16.50
C ILE A 5 -19.74 5.31 -16.22
N ALA A 6 -19.95 6.45 -16.88
CA ALA A 6 -19.23 7.67 -16.58
C ALA A 6 -19.82 8.32 -15.31
N ILE A 7 -18.99 8.49 -14.29
CA ILE A 7 -19.36 9.22 -13.07
C ILE A 7 -19.16 10.72 -13.36
N ALA A 8 -20.25 11.45 -13.56
CA ALA A 8 -20.25 12.91 -13.65
C ALA A 8 -20.38 13.50 -12.23
N LEU A 9 -19.36 14.20 -11.76
CA LEU A 9 -19.44 15.06 -10.58
C LEU A 9 -20.22 16.33 -10.94
N LEU A 10 -21.44 16.45 -10.40
CA LEU A 10 -22.26 17.65 -10.54
C LEU A 10 -21.95 18.62 -9.39
N ALA A 11 -21.25 19.70 -9.68
CA ALA A 11 -21.07 20.81 -8.76
C ALA A 11 -22.33 21.71 -8.79
N LEU A 12 -23.05 21.81 -7.68
CA LEU A 12 -24.24 22.63 -7.54
C LEU A 12 -23.83 24.06 -7.14
N ALA A 13 -23.97 25.02 -8.08
CA ALA A 13 -23.83 26.43 -7.80
C ALA A 13 -25.19 26.99 -7.31
N MET A 14 -25.24 27.55 -6.10
CA MET A 14 -26.39 28.22 -5.56
C MET A 14 -26.41 29.67 -6.06
N THR A 15 -27.41 30.02 -6.88
CA THR A 15 -27.78 31.43 -7.16
C THR A 15 -29.02 31.79 -6.34
N ALA A 16 -28.88 32.83 -5.52
CA ALA A 16 -29.97 33.38 -4.75
C ALA A 16 -30.89 34.26 -5.65
N ALA A 17 -32.18 33.98 -5.69
CA ALA A 17 -33.20 34.85 -6.28
C ALA A 17 -34.04 35.52 -5.19
N PRO A 18 -34.58 36.76 -5.41
CA PRO A 18 -35.29 37.54 -4.41
C PRO A 18 -36.73 37.07 -4.18
N PRO A 19 -37.37 37.44 -3.04
CA PRO A 19 -38.67 36.92 -2.67
C PRO A 19 -39.80 37.59 -3.43
N SER A 20 -40.66 36.79 -4.04
CA SER A 20 -41.98 37.23 -4.53
C SER A 20 -43.06 36.68 -3.62
N ALA A 21 -44.13 37.55 -3.40
CA ALA A 21 -45.16 37.37 -2.40
C ALA A 21 -46.16 36.25 -2.69
N ALA A 22 -46.54 35.60 -1.63
CA ALA A 22 -47.77 34.92 -1.26
C ALA A 22 -48.63 34.22 -2.35
N GLN A 23 -48.59 32.89 -2.31
CA GLN A 23 -49.79 32.05 -2.45
C GLN A 23 -49.70 30.89 -1.47
N ASP A 24 -50.72 30.80 -0.60
CA ASP A 24 -50.92 29.73 0.38
C ASP A 24 -51.42 28.46 -0.34
N ASP A 25 -50.49 27.71 -0.96
CA ASP A 25 -50.73 26.33 -1.32
C ASP A 25 -49.82 25.50 -0.43
N LYS A 26 -50.42 24.75 0.47
CA LYS A 26 -49.73 23.75 1.29
C LYS A 26 -49.20 22.63 0.38
N GLU A 27 -48.11 22.94 -0.31
CA GLU A 27 -47.33 21.92 -1.03
C GLU A 27 -46.63 21.02 0.01
N GLN A 28 -47.18 19.83 0.15
CA GLN A 28 -46.60 18.80 0.99
C GLN A 28 -45.18 18.58 0.48
N PRO A 29 -44.13 18.65 1.34
CA PRO A 29 -42.74 18.46 0.88
C PRO A 29 -42.64 17.17 0.08
N ALA A 30 -42.24 17.26 -1.19
CA ALA A 30 -42.01 16.11 -2.01
C ALA A 30 -41.05 15.16 -1.24
N ALA A 31 -41.50 13.96 -0.99
CA ALA A 31 -40.67 12.96 -0.31
C ALA A 31 -39.31 12.85 -1.06
N ALA A 32 -38.22 13.00 -0.33
CA ALA A 32 -36.87 12.86 -0.91
C ALA A 32 -36.83 11.57 -1.73
N PRO A 33 -36.30 11.60 -2.95
CA PRO A 33 -36.26 10.42 -3.81
C PRO A 33 -35.62 9.26 -3.08
N GLN A 34 -36.37 8.19 -2.86
CA GLN A 34 -35.87 6.99 -2.21
C GLN A 34 -34.85 6.34 -3.15
N MET A 35 -33.66 6.11 -2.62
CA MET A 35 -32.59 5.41 -3.34
C MET A 35 -33.04 3.99 -3.71
N SER A 36 -32.76 3.56 -4.94
CA SER A 36 -33.08 2.19 -5.35
C SER A 36 -32.33 1.16 -4.49
N ALA A 37 -32.87 -0.05 -4.37
CA ALA A 37 -32.22 -1.14 -3.64
C ALA A 37 -30.83 -1.45 -4.21
N GLU A 38 -30.68 -1.36 -5.52
CA GLU A 38 -29.38 -1.56 -6.21
C GLU A 38 -28.37 -0.48 -5.84
N THR A 39 -28.78 0.79 -5.85
CA THR A 39 -27.90 1.91 -5.44
C THR A 39 -27.50 1.78 -3.98
N LYS A 40 -28.43 1.39 -3.11
CA LYS A 40 -28.11 1.15 -1.70
C LYS A 40 -27.09 0.01 -1.55
N ALA A 41 -27.29 -1.12 -2.22
CA ALA A 41 -26.35 -2.25 -2.18
C ALA A 41 -24.96 -1.88 -2.69
N MET A 42 -24.87 -1.06 -3.75
CA MET A 42 -23.61 -0.52 -4.25
C MET A 42 -22.92 0.36 -3.21
N MET A 43 -23.64 1.28 -2.57
CA MET A 43 -23.09 2.16 -1.53
C MET A 43 -22.62 1.35 -0.30
N ASP A 44 -23.40 0.37 0.13
CA ASP A 44 -23.01 -0.53 1.23
C ASP A 44 -21.73 -1.32 0.89
N ALA A 45 -21.58 -1.78 -0.36
CA ALA A 45 -20.37 -2.44 -0.83
C ALA A 45 -19.15 -1.49 -0.83
N TRP A 46 -19.31 -0.25 -1.32
CA TRP A 46 -18.26 0.77 -1.25
C TRP A 46 -17.89 1.11 0.18
N GLN A 47 -18.87 1.28 1.07
CA GLN A 47 -18.63 1.54 2.48
C GLN A 47 -17.81 0.42 3.12
N LYS A 48 -18.17 -0.84 2.86
CA LYS A 48 -17.45 -2.01 3.35
C LYS A 48 -16.01 -2.06 2.79
N ALA A 49 -15.84 -1.82 1.50
CA ALA A 49 -14.51 -1.78 0.86
C ALA A 49 -13.63 -0.67 1.47
N ALA A 50 -14.20 0.50 1.77
CA ALA A 50 -13.49 1.66 2.28
C ALA A 50 -13.18 1.62 3.78
N THR A 51 -13.78 0.72 4.56
CA THR A 51 -13.65 0.72 6.03
C THR A 51 -12.43 -0.10 6.47
N PRO A 52 -11.45 0.50 7.17
CA PRO A 52 -10.34 -0.23 7.74
C PRO A 52 -10.83 -1.30 8.76
N GLY A 53 -10.26 -2.49 8.67
CA GLY A 53 -10.54 -3.61 9.59
C GLY A 53 -9.30 -4.03 10.40
N GLU A 54 -9.35 -5.21 10.99
CA GLU A 54 -8.29 -5.74 11.85
C GLU A 54 -6.93 -5.86 11.14
N GLN A 55 -6.92 -6.18 9.84
CA GLN A 55 -5.69 -6.28 9.04
C GLN A 55 -4.96 -4.94 8.94
N HIS A 56 -5.70 -3.84 8.79
CA HIS A 56 -5.13 -2.49 8.75
C HIS A 56 -4.57 -2.08 10.12
N LYS A 57 -5.30 -2.39 11.18
CA LYS A 57 -4.86 -2.15 12.56
C LYS A 57 -3.60 -2.94 12.87
N GLN A 58 -3.55 -4.23 12.50
CA GLN A 58 -2.39 -5.09 12.66
C GLN A 58 -1.14 -4.53 11.98
N ILE A 59 -1.25 -4.05 10.72
CA ILE A 59 -0.13 -3.41 10.00
C ILE A 59 0.36 -2.18 10.78
N ALA A 60 -0.55 -1.31 11.21
CA ALA A 60 -0.19 -0.10 11.94
C ALA A 60 0.48 -0.42 13.29
N GLU A 61 -0.04 -1.37 14.06
CA GLU A 61 0.52 -1.78 15.35
C GLU A 61 1.91 -2.39 15.22
N GLN A 62 2.12 -3.21 14.20
CA GLN A 62 3.39 -3.91 13.99
C GLN A 62 4.48 -3.01 13.40
N PHE A 63 4.14 -2.12 12.47
CA PHE A 63 5.13 -1.46 11.66
C PHE A 63 5.18 0.08 11.76
N ALA A 64 4.17 0.75 12.35
CA ALA A 64 4.23 2.19 12.50
C ALA A 64 5.35 2.63 13.43
N GLY A 65 5.94 3.79 13.16
CA GLY A 65 7.02 4.38 13.95
C GLY A 65 8.30 4.57 13.17
N THR A 66 9.38 4.82 13.90
CA THR A 66 10.72 5.02 13.34
C THR A 66 11.59 3.78 13.58
N TRP A 67 12.30 3.38 12.54
CA TRP A 67 13.14 2.19 12.55
C TRP A 67 14.54 2.51 12.05
N THR A 68 15.56 1.99 12.73
CA THR A 68 16.90 1.87 12.17
C THR A 68 16.98 0.57 11.38
N THR A 69 17.72 0.58 10.27
CA THR A 69 17.82 -0.59 9.41
C THR A 69 19.26 -0.99 9.17
N LYS A 70 19.47 -2.30 9.04
CA LYS A 70 20.69 -2.89 8.50
C LYS A 70 20.31 -3.71 7.29
N GLN A 71 20.80 -3.30 6.13
CA GLN A 71 20.57 -3.98 4.86
C GLN A 71 21.75 -4.87 4.53
N THR A 72 21.47 -6.08 4.07
CA THR A 72 22.47 -7.00 3.51
C THR A 72 22.04 -7.39 2.12
N MET A 73 22.90 -7.17 1.12
CA MET A 73 22.62 -7.40 -0.29
C MET A 73 23.62 -8.37 -0.90
N TRP A 74 23.12 -9.35 -1.64
CA TRP A 74 23.91 -10.37 -2.33
C TRP A 74 23.84 -10.12 -3.84
N MET A 75 24.72 -9.25 -4.35
CA MET A 75 24.77 -8.90 -5.78
C MET A 75 25.34 -10.03 -6.64
N ASP A 76 26.35 -10.72 -6.12
CA ASP A 76 27.01 -11.84 -6.79
C ASP A 76 27.33 -12.92 -5.75
N PRO A 77 27.00 -14.21 -6.00
CA PRO A 77 27.32 -15.32 -5.10
C PRO A 77 28.81 -15.52 -4.83
N SER A 78 29.68 -15.04 -5.72
CA SER A 78 31.14 -15.15 -5.61
C SER A 78 31.79 -14.05 -4.77
N THR A 79 31.02 -13.03 -4.39
CA THR A 79 31.51 -11.90 -3.58
C THR A 79 30.86 -11.86 -2.21
N PRO A 80 31.53 -11.32 -1.18
CA PRO A 80 30.90 -11.07 0.10
C PRO A 80 29.68 -10.15 -0.04
N PRO A 81 28.62 -10.33 0.77
CA PRO A 81 27.47 -9.44 0.73
C PRO A 81 27.85 -8.03 1.15
N MET A 82 27.20 -7.06 0.53
CA MET A 82 27.31 -5.66 0.89
C MET A 82 26.37 -5.35 2.06
N THR A 83 26.85 -4.55 3.02
CA THR A 83 26.04 -4.15 4.18
C THR A 83 25.96 -2.63 4.25
N GLU A 84 24.76 -2.11 4.36
CA GLU A 84 24.45 -0.67 4.50
C GLU A 84 23.50 -0.45 5.69
N THR A 85 23.39 0.78 6.14
CA THR A 85 22.45 1.16 7.20
C THR A 85 21.53 2.27 6.70
N GLY A 86 20.35 2.36 7.32
CA GLY A 86 19.39 3.39 6.97
C GLY A 86 18.37 3.62 8.07
N LYS A 87 17.37 4.39 7.72
CA LYS A 87 16.23 4.75 8.58
C LYS A 87 14.94 4.61 7.80
N SER A 88 13.93 4.02 8.41
CA SER A 88 12.55 4.02 7.90
C SER A 88 11.65 4.77 8.87
N VAL A 89 10.77 5.64 8.34
CA VAL A 89 9.71 6.29 9.09
C VAL A 89 8.37 5.83 8.51
N ASN A 90 7.61 5.10 9.31
CA ASN A 90 6.38 4.48 8.87
C ASN A 90 5.18 5.16 9.54
N THR A 91 4.32 5.78 8.75
CA THR A 91 3.21 6.62 9.22
C THR A 91 1.86 6.10 8.70
N PRO A 92 0.89 5.81 9.59
CA PRO A 92 -0.48 5.53 9.15
C PRO A 92 -1.08 6.75 8.45
N VAL A 93 -1.65 6.55 7.27
CA VAL A 93 -2.24 7.61 6.45
C VAL A 93 -3.67 7.24 6.00
N PHE A 94 -4.40 8.21 5.45
CA PHE A 94 -5.78 8.01 4.97
C PHE A 94 -6.71 7.38 6.01
N GLY A 95 -6.60 7.82 7.28
CA GLY A 95 -7.41 7.28 8.37
C GLY A 95 -7.12 5.81 8.68
N GLY A 96 -5.87 5.39 8.57
CA GLY A 96 -5.40 4.03 8.86
C GLY A 96 -5.60 3.01 7.73
N ARG A 97 -5.97 3.46 6.52
CA ARG A 97 -6.14 2.57 5.36
C ARG A 97 -4.83 2.08 4.78
N GLN A 98 -3.78 2.88 4.93
CA GLN A 98 -2.44 2.56 4.44
C GLN A 98 -1.40 2.98 5.47
N LEU A 99 -0.27 2.30 5.47
CA LEU A 99 0.95 2.70 6.15
C LEU A 99 1.93 3.21 5.09
N ARG A 100 2.26 4.51 5.11
CA ARG A 100 3.31 5.07 4.28
C ARG A 100 4.65 4.76 4.93
N MET A 101 5.59 4.27 4.15
CA MET A 101 6.97 3.99 4.54
C MET A 101 7.88 4.94 3.78
N ASP A 102 8.62 5.78 4.52
CA ASP A 102 9.64 6.67 3.96
C ASP A 102 11.00 6.18 4.44
N PHE A 103 11.87 5.83 3.51
CA PHE A 103 13.19 5.27 3.79
C PHE A 103 14.29 6.21 3.32
N THR A 104 15.34 6.32 4.14
CA THR A 104 16.58 7.03 3.78
C THR A 104 17.78 6.20 4.20
N GLY A 105 18.81 6.16 3.36
CA GLY A 105 20.02 5.38 3.63
C GLY A 105 21.07 5.57 2.57
N GLN A 106 21.82 4.52 2.32
CA GLN A 106 22.81 4.45 1.24
C GLN A 106 22.59 3.19 0.40
N PHE A 107 22.97 3.27 -0.87
CA PHE A 107 23.08 2.14 -1.76
C PHE A 107 24.37 2.30 -2.57
N MET A 108 25.30 1.34 -2.43
CA MET A 108 26.64 1.39 -3.05
C MET A 108 27.37 2.71 -2.76
N GLY A 109 27.26 3.20 -1.53
CA GLY A 109 27.88 4.46 -1.10
C GLY A 109 27.25 5.74 -1.65
N GLN A 110 26.09 5.63 -2.34
CA GLN A 110 25.32 6.78 -2.83
C GLN A 110 24.07 6.98 -1.96
N PRO A 111 23.60 8.25 -1.79
CA PRO A 111 22.36 8.51 -1.10
C PRO A 111 21.18 7.75 -1.73
N PHE A 112 20.45 7.02 -0.90
CA PHE A 112 19.27 6.26 -1.30
C PHE A 112 18.05 6.77 -0.56
N GLU A 113 16.99 7.07 -1.30
CA GLU A 113 15.70 7.46 -0.79
C GLU A 113 14.62 6.67 -1.49
N GLY A 114 13.68 6.14 -0.72
CA GLY A 114 12.54 5.42 -1.26
C GLY A 114 11.30 5.61 -0.42
N SER A 115 10.15 5.44 -1.04
CA SER A 115 8.85 5.52 -0.38
C SER A 115 7.90 4.47 -0.94
N GLY A 116 7.01 4.00 -0.08
CA GLY A 116 6.00 3.04 -0.47
C GLY A 116 4.82 3.04 0.48
N TYR A 117 3.84 2.19 0.16
CA TYR A 117 2.65 2.00 0.96
C TYR A 117 2.45 0.52 1.24
N SER A 118 2.11 0.19 2.48
CA SER A 118 1.66 -1.14 2.87
C SER A 118 0.23 -1.04 3.42
N GLY A 119 -0.62 -1.98 3.05
CA GLY A 119 -2.02 -1.96 3.44
C GLY A 119 -2.71 -3.30 3.23
N TYR A 120 -4.03 -3.28 3.35
CA TYR A 120 -4.87 -4.43 3.05
C TYR A 120 -6.03 -4.01 2.13
N ASP A 121 -6.20 -4.71 1.03
CA ASP A 121 -7.31 -4.48 0.10
C ASP A 121 -8.50 -5.36 0.50
N ASN A 122 -9.51 -4.75 1.11
CA ASN A 122 -10.74 -5.45 1.53
C ASN A 122 -11.47 -6.13 0.37
N THR A 123 -11.32 -5.62 -0.85
CA THR A 123 -11.99 -6.15 -2.05
C THR A 123 -11.26 -7.38 -2.58
N ARG A 124 -9.93 -7.33 -2.61
CA ARG A 124 -9.10 -8.47 -3.04
C ARG A 124 -8.88 -9.49 -1.93
N GLY A 125 -9.06 -9.10 -0.66
CA GLY A 125 -8.71 -9.95 0.48
C GLY A 125 -7.21 -10.21 0.58
N LYS A 126 -6.37 -9.22 0.19
CA LYS A 126 -4.91 -9.36 0.12
C LYS A 126 -4.20 -8.19 0.79
N TYR A 127 -3.06 -8.47 1.40
CA TYR A 127 -2.10 -7.44 1.76
C TYR A 127 -1.47 -6.87 0.50
N THR A 128 -1.20 -5.57 0.50
CA THR A 128 -0.62 -4.84 -0.62
C THR A 128 0.66 -4.16 -0.19
N SER A 129 1.65 -4.12 -1.08
CA SER A 129 2.88 -3.36 -0.91
C SER A 129 3.21 -2.66 -2.21
N THR A 130 3.63 -1.40 -2.12
CA THR A 130 4.19 -0.64 -3.24
C THR A 130 5.52 -0.05 -2.85
N TRP A 131 6.40 0.17 -3.84
CA TRP A 131 7.69 0.80 -3.62
C TRP A 131 8.12 1.61 -4.82
N THR A 132 8.74 2.76 -4.56
CA THR A 132 9.44 3.61 -5.52
C THR A 132 10.64 4.25 -4.85
N ASP A 133 11.70 4.50 -5.61
CA ASP A 133 12.95 5.03 -5.08
C ASP A 133 13.69 5.91 -6.11
N ASN A 134 14.79 6.52 -5.68
CA ASN A 134 15.60 7.39 -6.52
C ASN A 134 16.57 6.64 -7.46
N MET A 135 16.59 5.31 -7.46
CA MET A 135 17.39 4.50 -8.39
C MET A 135 16.61 4.03 -9.61
N SER A 136 15.27 4.18 -9.59
CA SER A 136 14.37 3.76 -10.65
C SER A 136 13.26 4.77 -10.87
N THR A 137 12.71 4.82 -12.07
CA THR A 137 11.48 5.57 -12.41
C THR A 137 10.23 4.69 -12.35
N GLY A 138 10.38 3.41 -12.01
CA GLY A 138 9.31 2.44 -11.93
C GLY A 138 8.63 2.44 -10.55
N VAL A 139 7.49 1.76 -10.51
CA VAL A 139 6.80 1.45 -9.25
C VAL A 139 6.70 -0.07 -9.15
N MET A 140 7.20 -0.61 -8.05
CA MET A 140 6.99 -2.01 -7.69
C MET A 140 5.65 -2.15 -6.98
N MET A 141 4.90 -3.20 -7.30
CA MET A 141 3.65 -3.53 -6.62
C MET A 141 3.58 -5.03 -6.35
N SER A 142 3.25 -5.38 -5.12
CA SER A 142 3.14 -6.76 -4.66
C SER A 142 1.83 -7.01 -3.92
N LEU A 143 1.32 -8.23 -4.03
CA LEU A 143 0.17 -8.73 -3.28
C LEU A 143 0.62 -9.89 -2.39
N GLY A 144 0.02 -10.00 -1.20
CA GLY A 144 0.50 -10.99 -0.22
C GLY A 144 -0.56 -11.51 0.74
N ASP A 145 -0.11 -12.47 1.53
CA ASP A 145 -0.86 -13.11 2.60
C ASP A 145 -0.06 -13.05 3.91
N TYR A 146 -0.76 -13.17 5.03
CA TYR A 146 -0.17 -13.25 6.35
C TYR A 146 -0.39 -14.63 6.97
N ASP A 147 0.70 -15.23 7.42
CA ASP A 147 0.67 -16.45 8.21
C ASP A 147 0.85 -16.11 9.70
N ALA A 148 -0.22 -16.29 10.48
CA ALA A 148 -0.21 -15.99 11.91
C ALA A 148 0.67 -16.95 12.73
N ALA A 149 0.88 -18.19 12.27
CA ALA A 149 1.70 -19.16 12.99
C ALA A 149 3.19 -18.80 12.97
N THR A 150 3.66 -18.27 11.84
CA THR A 150 5.04 -17.83 11.65
C THR A 150 5.21 -16.32 11.81
N LYS A 151 4.11 -15.57 11.99
CA LYS A 151 4.06 -14.09 12.00
C LYS A 151 4.71 -13.48 10.76
N THR A 152 4.47 -14.07 9.59
CA THR A 152 5.15 -13.71 8.35
C THR A 152 4.16 -13.28 7.28
N TYR A 153 4.39 -12.11 6.73
CA TYR A 153 3.79 -11.66 5.48
C TYR A 153 4.61 -12.20 4.33
N THR A 154 3.95 -12.74 3.30
CA THR A 154 4.60 -13.16 2.07
C THR A 154 3.96 -12.45 0.90
N TYR A 155 4.73 -11.61 0.22
CA TYR A 155 4.30 -10.84 -0.95
C TYR A 155 4.90 -11.44 -2.22
N ARG A 156 4.16 -11.30 -3.33
CA ARG A 156 4.62 -11.64 -4.68
C ARG A 156 4.24 -10.50 -5.62
N GLY A 157 5.18 -10.13 -6.48
CA GLY A 157 5.02 -9.05 -7.44
C GLY A 157 6.14 -9.08 -8.46
N ASP A 158 6.25 -7.98 -9.17
CA ASP A 158 7.26 -7.80 -10.19
C ASP A 158 7.96 -6.45 -9.97
N MET A 159 9.28 -6.43 -10.22
CA MET A 159 10.02 -5.19 -10.33
C MET A 159 10.48 -4.96 -11.78
N PRO A 160 10.68 -3.71 -12.23
CA PRO A 160 11.25 -3.44 -13.53
C PRO A 160 12.62 -4.09 -13.71
N ASP A 161 12.87 -4.69 -14.88
CA ASP A 161 14.19 -5.23 -15.23
C ASP A 161 15.04 -4.12 -15.84
N PRO A 162 16.11 -3.63 -15.16
CA PRO A 162 16.93 -2.55 -15.66
C PRO A 162 17.78 -2.95 -16.86
N MET A 163 18.01 -4.25 -17.06
CA MET A 163 18.83 -4.77 -18.16
C MET A 163 18.02 -5.02 -19.44
N ASN A 164 16.70 -5.19 -19.31
CA ASN A 164 15.85 -5.58 -20.43
C ASN A 164 14.60 -4.71 -20.49
N LYS A 165 14.64 -3.67 -21.34
CA LYS A 165 13.52 -2.73 -21.52
C LYS A 165 12.18 -3.44 -21.79
N GLY A 166 11.17 -3.10 -20.99
CA GLY A 166 9.82 -3.64 -21.11
C GLY A 166 9.66 -5.04 -20.49
N LYS A 167 10.67 -5.52 -19.78
CA LYS A 167 10.61 -6.76 -18.98
C LYS A 167 10.50 -6.45 -17.51
N THR A 168 10.04 -7.44 -16.74
CA THR A 168 10.00 -7.44 -15.29
C THR A 168 10.69 -8.67 -14.74
N ILE A 169 11.16 -8.57 -13.50
CA ILE A 169 11.71 -9.66 -12.71
C ILE A 169 10.68 -10.01 -11.65
N PRO A 170 10.14 -11.23 -11.60
CA PRO A 170 9.27 -11.64 -10.52
C PRO A 170 10.04 -11.67 -9.20
N ILE A 171 9.41 -11.18 -8.15
CA ILE A 171 9.98 -11.16 -6.81
C ILE A 171 9.06 -11.85 -5.80
N ARG A 172 9.67 -12.37 -4.75
CA ARG A 172 8.98 -12.77 -3.53
C ARG A 172 9.65 -12.07 -2.35
N GLU A 173 8.84 -11.39 -1.57
CA GLU A 173 9.26 -10.77 -0.32
C GLU A 173 8.64 -11.48 0.87
N THR A 174 9.38 -11.61 1.96
CA THR A 174 8.82 -11.98 3.26
C THR A 174 9.12 -10.89 4.27
N VAL A 175 8.13 -10.58 5.12
CA VAL A 175 8.32 -9.69 6.26
C VAL A 175 7.89 -10.46 7.51
N ARG A 176 8.87 -10.85 8.31
CA ARG A 176 8.63 -11.61 9.55
C ARG A 176 8.74 -10.69 10.76
N VAL A 177 7.67 -10.64 11.54
CA VAL A 177 7.64 -9.94 12.83
C VAL A 177 8.32 -10.83 13.87
N VAL A 178 9.46 -10.39 14.39
CA VAL A 178 10.22 -11.10 15.43
C VAL A 178 9.59 -10.82 16.79
N ASP A 179 9.48 -9.53 17.13
CA ASP A 179 8.85 -9.01 18.34
C ASP A 179 8.33 -7.58 18.10
N ALA A 180 7.98 -6.85 19.14
CA ALA A 180 7.45 -5.48 19.06
C ALA A 180 8.46 -4.46 18.49
N ASP A 181 9.75 -4.74 18.63
CA ASP A 181 10.84 -3.84 18.30
C ASP A 181 11.72 -4.33 17.14
N HIS A 182 11.44 -5.54 16.61
CA HIS A 182 12.24 -6.14 15.54
C HIS A 182 11.37 -6.82 14.48
N HIS A 183 11.67 -6.55 13.22
CA HIS A 183 11.19 -7.34 12.08
C HIS A 183 12.27 -7.47 11.01
N VAL A 184 12.12 -8.48 10.16
CA VAL A 184 13.08 -8.78 9.10
C VAL A 184 12.33 -8.90 7.78
N MET A 185 12.80 -8.18 6.79
CA MET A 185 12.37 -8.33 5.39
C MET A 185 13.43 -9.10 4.62
N GLU A 186 13.01 -10.03 3.78
CA GLU A 186 13.87 -10.74 2.85
C GLU A 186 13.26 -10.70 1.45
N MET A 187 14.08 -10.42 0.45
CA MET A 187 13.70 -10.44 -0.97
C MET A 187 14.39 -11.59 -1.68
N TYR A 188 13.63 -12.24 -2.55
CA TYR A 188 14.06 -13.37 -3.34
C TYR A 188 13.75 -13.14 -4.81
N GLU A 189 14.68 -13.50 -5.67
CA GLU A 189 14.58 -13.42 -7.12
C GLU A 189 14.90 -14.77 -7.76
N PRO A 190 14.35 -15.09 -8.95
CA PRO A 190 14.72 -16.31 -9.67
C PRO A 190 16.13 -16.16 -10.28
N LYS A 191 16.98 -17.14 -10.04
CA LYS A 191 18.28 -17.29 -10.67
C LYS A 191 18.51 -18.75 -11.03
N ASP A 192 18.76 -19.06 -12.31
CA ASP A 192 19.01 -20.43 -12.80
C ASP A 192 17.93 -21.45 -12.38
N GLY A 193 16.65 -21.03 -12.43
CA GLY A 193 15.49 -21.87 -12.08
C GLY A 193 15.27 -22.08 -10.58
N LYS A 194 16.00 -21.37 -9.73
CA LYS A 194 15.86 -21.41 -8.26
C LYS A 194 15.60 -20.01 -7.71
N GLU A 195 14.88 -19.93 -6.60
CA GLU A 195 14.82 -18.67 -5.83
C GLU A 195 16.11 -18.50 -5.03
N VAL A 196 16.72 -17.33 -5.17
CA VAL A 196 17.88 -16.92 -4.37
C VAL A 196 17.55 -15.66 -3.59
N LYS A 197 18.05 -15.58 -2.36
CA LYS A 197 17.90 -14.36 -1.55
C LYS A 197 18.87 -13.31 -2.06
N THR A 198 18.35 -12.16 -2.47
CA THR A 198 19.11 -11.03 -3.01
C THR A 198 19.27 -9.90 -2.02
N MET A 199 18.32 -9.77 -1.07
CA MET A 199 18.36 -8.74 -0.04
C MET A 199 17.74 -9.24 1.27
N MET A 200 18.27 -8.71 2.38
CA MET A 200 17.68 -8.81 3.71
C MET A 200 17.80 -7.46 4.39
N ILE A 201 16.72 -7.03 5.05
CA ILE A 201 16.73 -5.83 5.89
C ILE A 201 16.27 -6.21 7.29
N GLU A 202 17.14 -5.95 8.26
CA GLU A 202 16.84 -6.07 9.68
C GLU A 202 16.40 -4.70 10.19
N TYR A 203 15.20 -4.62 10.75
CA TYR A 203 14.63 -3.41 11.33
C TYR A 203 14.66 -3.49 12.85
N THR A 204 15.15 -2.43 13.48
CA THR A 204 15.11 -2.24 14.94
C THR A 204 14.40 -0.94 15.23
N ARG A 205 13.39 -0.96 16.12
CA ARG A 205 12.62 0.24 16.48
C ARG A 205 13.54 1.28 17.13
N ALA A 206 13.52 2.50 16.61
CA ALA A 206 14.25 3.61 17.22
C ALA A 206 13.58 4.03 18.55
N LYS A 207 14.39 4.23 19.57
CA LYS A 207 13.94 4.71 20.88
C LYS A 207 13.88 6.23 20.90
#